data_7e06ef34a441e673b969d6054f8bf489
#
_entry.id   7e06ef34a441e673b969d6054f8bf489
#
_cell.length_a   1.000
_cell.length_b   1.000
_cell.length_c   1.000
_cell.angle_alpha   90.00
_cell.angle_beta   90.00
_cell.angle_gamma   90.00
#
_symmetry.space_group_name_H-M   'P 1'
#
loop_
_entity.id
_entity.type
_entity.pdbx_description
1 polymer ?
#
loop_
_entity_poly.entity_id
_entity_poly.type
_entity_poly.pdbx_seq_one_letter_code
_entity_poly.pdbx_strand_id
1 'polypeptide(L)'
;MDGKTSGFSIEGILLLLGLEKRTGELVMESGNNIGSMLFHEGRILQAFSPYTRALGDLLVDDGVLTDTELIDVLKLQKSEPDRPVGSMLMRAGKVGFEIVEMMVHEQVRQAVSVFSTWNEICFSFVDKDIQPFDTIHLTVHEFVNPETLKSALDSLSRMITVKSEQAPAQPSQQ
;
A
#
# COMPACT_ATOMS: atom_id res chain seq x y z
N MET A 1 3.76 13.70 6.61
CA MET A 1 2.30 13.97 6.77
C MET A 1 1.81 13.13 7.92
N ASP A 2 1.28 13.75 8.96
CA ASP A 2 0.83 13.07 10.17
C ASP A 2 -0.61 13.46 10.48
N GLY A 3 -1.38 12.54 11.03
CA GLY A 3 -2.78 12.81 11.36
C GLY A 3 -3.40 11.73 12.24
N LYS A 4 -4.62 12.03 12.69
CA LYS A 4 -5.51 11.07 13.32
C LYS A 4 -6.75 10.89 12.46
N THR A 5 -7.27 9.69 12.40
CA THR A 5 -8.42 9.34 11.55
C THR A 5 -9.78 9.84 12.06
N SER A 6 -9.83 10.79 13.02
CA SER A 6 -11.12 11.40 13.38
C SER A 6 -11.74 12.13 12.17
N GLY A 7 -12.17 11.37 11.16
CA GLY A 7 -12.76 11.86 9.91
C GLY A 7 -12.20 11.28 8.61
N PHE A 8 -11.13 10.49 8.64
CA PHE A 8 -10.58 9.83 7.46
C PHE A 8 -10.59 8.31 7.63
N SER A 9 -11.12 7.59 6.66
CA SER A 9 -10.96 6.13 6.59
C SER A 9 -9.56 5.78 6.06
N ILE A 10 -9.09 4.57 6.33
CA ILE A 10 -7.84 4.07 5.73
C ILE A 10 -7.89 4.16 4.20
N GLU A 11 -9.04 3.86 3.59
CA GLU A 11 -9.25 3.96 2.15
C GLU A 11 -9.04 5.37 1.63
N GLY A 12 -9.50 6.39 2.36
CA GLY A 12 -9.30 7.80 2.01
C GLY A 12 -7.81 8.19 2.04
N ILE A 13 -7.04 7.68 3.01
CA ILE A 13 -5.59 7.89 3.10
C ILE A 13 -4.90 7.23 1.90
N LEU A 14 -5.24 5.98 1.57
CA LEU A 14 -4.69 5.26 0.42
C LEU A 14 -4.95 6.01 -0.88
N LEU A 15 -6.19 6.48 -1.10
CA LEU A 15 -6.55 7.26 -2.29
C LEU A 15 -5.75 8.55 -2.40
N LEU A 16 -5.55 9.28 -1.30
CA LEU A 16 -4.77 10.50 -1.29
C LEU A 16 -3.31 10.22 -1.68
N LEU A 17 -2.68 9.20 -1.07
CA LEU A 17 -1.30 8.82 -1.38
C LEU A 17 -1.14 8.37 -2.84
N GLY A 18 -2.13 7.66 -3.37
CA GLY A 18 -2.18 7.25 -4.78
C GLY A 18 -2.29 8.44 -5.73
N LEU A 19 -3.19 9.39 -5.45
CA LEU A 19 -3.40 10.60 -6.27
C LEU A 19 -2.17 11.52 -6.26
N GLU A 20 -1.53 11.70 -5.09
CA GLU A 20 -0.32 12.49 -4.95
C GLU A 20 0.94 11.78 -5.44
N LYS A 21 0.84 10.54 -5.90
CA LYS A 21 1.97 9.71 -6.33
C LYS A 21 3.12 9.68 -5.31
N ARG A 22 2.76 9.52 -4.03
CA ARG A 22 3.76 9.54 -2.96
C ARG A 22 4.67 8.33 -3.01
N THR A 23 5.94 8.54 -2.66
CA THR A 23 6.94 7.48 -2.45
C THR A 23 7.44 7.56 -1.02
N GLY A 24 7.33 6.47 -0.27
CA GLY A 24 7.68 6.44 1.15
C GLY A 24 6.94 5.36 1.92
N GLU A 25 6.91 5.52 3.23
CA GLU A 25 6.26 4.60 4.15
C GLU A 25 5.12 5.26 4.90
N LEU A 26 3.95 4.66 4.83
CA LEU A 26 2.82 4.95 5.70
C LEU A 26 2.92 4.05 6.93
N VAL A 27 3.09 4.64 8.10
CA VAL A 27 3.02 3.94 9.40
C VAL A 27 1.70 4.26 10.05
N MET A 28 1.06 3.25 10.61
CA MET A 28 -0.25 3.35 11.28
C MET A 28 -0.19 2.70 12.64
N GLU A 29 -0.78 3.36 13.63
CA GLU A 29 -0.82 2.89 15.00
C GLU A 29 -2.25 2.96 15.53
N SER A 30 -2.68 1.91 16.25
CA SER A 30 -3.96 1.86 16.95
C SER A 30 -3.79 1.07 18.26
N GLY A 31 -3.76 1.79 19.38
CA GLY A 31 -3.41 1.22 20.68
C GLY A 31 -1.99 0.63 20.65
N ASN A 32 -1.88 -0.68 20.88
CA ASN A 32 -0.60 -1.40 20.82
C ASN A 32 -0.29 -2.01 19.44
N ASN A 33 -1.18 -1.84 18.49
CA ASN A 33 -1.00 -2.39 17.15
C ASN A 33 -0.27 -1.38 16.26
N ILE A 34 0.72 -1.87 15.52
CA ILE A 34 1.47 -1.10 14.54
C ILE A 34 1.40 -1.83 13.22
N GLY A 35 1.17 -1.08 12.16
CA GLY A 35 1.21 -1.57 10.79
C GLY A 35 1.89 -0.58 9.87
N SER A 36 2.32 -1.02 8.71
CA SER A 36 2.91 -0.14 7.72
C SER A 36 2.61 -0.58 6.29
N MET A 37 2.71 0.38 5.37
CA MET A 37 2.61 0.14 3.94
C MET A 37 3.71 0.92 3.22
N LEU A 38 4.38 0.30 2.27
CA LEU A 38 5.36 0.94 1.41
C LEU A 38 4.74 1.33 0.09
N PHE A 39 5.04 2.56 -0.33
CA PHE A 39 4.56 3.15 -1.59
C PHE A 39 5.73 3.55 -2.49
N HIS A 40 5.54 3.37 -3.79
CA HIS A 40 6.39 3.95 -4.82
C HIS A 40 5.50 4.57 -5.92
N GLU A 41 5.66 5.87 -6.16
CA GLU A 41 4.86 6.63 -7.12
C GLU A 41 3.33 6.43 -6.97
N GLY A 42 2.87 6.36 -5.71
CA GLY A 42 1.45 6.17 -5.37
C GLY A 42 0.93 4.74 -5.51
N ARG A 43 1.79 3.77 -5.80
CA ARG A 43 1.46 2.35 -5.87
C ARG A 43 1.97 1.62 -4.64
N ILE A 44 1.24 0.61 -4.20
CA ILE A 44 1.58 -0.19 -3.03
C ILE A 44 2.58 -1.26 -3.43
N LEU A 45 3.72 -1.32 -2.74
CA LEU A 45 4.73 -2.35 -2.90
C LEU A 45 4.52 -3.52 -1.94
N GLN A 46 4.19 -3.22 -0.69
CA GLN A 46 3.92 -4.20 0.35
C GLN A 46 3.17 -3.58 1.52
N ALA A 47 2.58 -4.42 2.36
CA ALA A 47 1.90 -4.02 3.58
C ALA A 47 2.21 -5.01 4.71
N PHE A 48 2.29 -4.47 5.93
CA PHE A 48 2.46 -5.24 7.16
C PHE A 48 1.40 -4.86 8.17
N SER A 49 0.78 -5.85 8.78
CA SER A 49 -0.07 -5.68 9.95
C SER A 49 0.27 -6.76 10.99
N PRO A 50 -0.12 -6.60 12.26
CA PRO A 50 0.16 -7.60 13.29
C PRO A 50 -0.40 -9.01 12.98
N TYR A 51 -1.40 -9.08 12.10
CA TYR A 51 -2.12 -10.31 11.78
C TYR A 51 -1.95 -10.74 10.32
N THR A 52 -1.20 -9.98 9.54
CA THR A 52 -0.88 -10.35 8.15
C THR A 52 0.18 -11.43 8.15
N ARG A 53 -0.10 -12.53 7.46
CA ARG A 53 0.85 -13.63 7.33
C ARG A 53 2.01 -13.25 6.42
N ALA A 54 3.20 -13.73 6.75
CA ALA A 54 4.37 -13.54 5.90
C ALA A 54 4.16 -14.22 4.54
N LEU A 55 4.70 -13.61 3.48
CA LEU A 55 4.60 -14.15 2.11
C LEU A 55 5.13 -15.61 2.02
N GLY A 56 6.25 -15.88 2.70
CA GLY A 56 6.82 -17.22 2.73
C GLY A 56 5.88 -18.26 3.32
N ASP A 57 5.19 -17.92 4.41
CA ASP A 57 4.23 -18.83 5.05
C ASP A 57 3.02 -19.11 4.16
N LEU A 58 2.53 -18.09 3.45
CA LEU A 58 1.45 -18.27 2.48
C LEU A 58 1.85 -19.22 1.36
N LEU A 59 3.06 -19.08 0.82
CA LEU A 59 3.57 -19.93 -0.25
C LEU A 59 3.78 -21.39 0.19
N VAL A 60 4.17 -21.61 1.45
CA VAL A 60 4.29 -22.97 2.02
C VAL A 60 2.92 -23.60 2.22
N ASP A 61 1.96 -22.88 2.79
CA ASP A 61 0.60 -23.37 3.02
C ASP A 61 -0.11 -23.75 1.72
N ASP A 62 0.10 -22.98 0.66
CA ASP A 62 -0.46 -23.26 -0.66
C ASP A 62 0.33 -24.35 -1.43
N GLY A 63 1.37 -24.92 -0.80
CA GLY A 63 2.17 -25.99 -1.39
C GLY A 63 3.06 -25.54 -2.56
N VAL A 64 3.26 -24.25 -2.73
CA VAL A 64 4.15 -23.66 -3.77
C VAL A 64 5.61 -23.84 -3.40
N LEU A 65 5.92 -23.77 -2.10
CA LEU A 65 7.24 -23.99 -1.51
C LEU A 65 7.16 -25.08 -0.43
N THR A 66 8.30 -25.71 -0.20
CA THR A 66 8.52 -26.50 1.00
C THR A 66 9.13 -25.65 2.10
N ASP A 67 8.97 -26.04 3.37
CA ASP A 67 9.62 -25.38 4.51
C ASP A 67 11.15 -25.29 4.32
N THR A 68 11.76 -26.31 3.77
CA THR A 68 13.22 -26.34 3.54
C THR A 68 13.63 -25.27 2.53
N GLU A 69 12.90 -25.12 1.44
CA GLU A 69 13.18 -24.10 0.42
C GLU A 69 12.99 -22.69 0.97
N LEU A 70 11.95 -22.47 1.79
CA LEU A 70 11.75 -21.19 2.47
C LEU A 70 12.92 -20.86 3.41
N ILE A 71 13.33 -21.83 4.24
CA ILE A 71 14.45 -21.66 5.17
C ILE A 71 15.74 -21.30 4.42
N ASP A 72 16.01 -21.93 3.29
CA ASP A 72 17.20 -21.65 2.49
C ASP A 72 17.19 -20.23 1.91
N VAL A 73 16.05 -19.76 1.44
CA VAL A 73 15.89 -18.36 0.97
C VAL A 73 16.02 -17.37 2.12
N LEU A 74 15.43 -17.65 3.28
CA LEU A 74 15.57 -16.80 4.47
C LEU A 74 17.00 -16.71 4.98
N LYS A 75 17.82 -17.77 4.83
CA LYS A 75 19.25 -17.71 5.11
C LYS A 75 19.98 -16.76 4.16
N LEU A 76 19.63 -16.79 2.87
CA LEU A 76 20.19 -15.87 1.88
C LEU A 76 19.76 -14.42 2.14
N GLN A 77 18.53 -14.19 2.60
CA GLN A 77 18.02 -12.86 2.93
C GLN A 77 18.85 -12.17 4.03
N LYS A 78 19.49 -12.92 4.92
CA LYS A 78 20.39 -12.32 5.93
C LYS A 78 21.57 -11.55 5.33
N SER A 79 21.97 -11.87 4.10
CA SER A 79 23.02 -11.14 3.37
C SER A 79 22.48 -9.97 2.54
N GLU A 80 21.17 -9.96 2.24
CA GLU A 80 20.47 -8.92 1.52
C GLU A 80 19.17 -8.53 2.28
N PRO A 81 19.26 -7.95 3.49
CA PRO A 81 18.12 -7.79 4.41
C PRO A 81 17.01 -6.88 3.84
N ASP A 82 17.36 -5.94 2.98
CA ASP A 82 16.41 -5.01 2.37
C ASP A 82 15.65 -5.62 1.18
N ARG A 83 16.09 -6.78 0.68
CA ARG A 83 15.44 -7.43 -0.46
C ARG A 83 14.21 -8.24 0.00
N PRO A 84 13.03 -8.01 -0.59
CA PRO A 84 11.84 -8.80 -0.30
C PRO A 84 12.03 -10.30 -0.60
N VAL A 85 11.47 -11.15 0.24
CA VAL A 85 11.53 -12.62 0.06
C VAL A 85 10.97 -13.04 -1.31
N GLY A 86 9.88 -12.42 -1.77
CA GLY A 86 9.30 -12.68 -3.08
C GLY A 86 10.29 -12.45 -4.23
N SER A 87 11.01 -11.31 -4.21
CA SER A 87 12.05 -11.01 -5.20
C SER A 87 13.19 -12.03 -5.17
N MET A 88 13.57 -12.50 -3.99
CA MET A 88 14.61 -13.54 -3.87
C MET A 88 14.14 -14.89 -4.42
N LEU A 89 12.91 -15.26 -4.15
CA LEU A 89 12.30 -16.51 -4.66
C LEU A 89 12.20 -16.51 -6.19
N MET A 90 11.77 -15.38 -6.78
CA MET A 90 11.75 -15.22 -8.24
C MET A 90 13.16 -15.31 -8.84
N ARG A 91 14.13 -14.62 -8.25
CA ARG A 91 15.54 -14.66 -8.70
C ARG A 91 16.14 -16.05 -8.60
N ALA A 92 15.77 -16.82 -7.59
CA ALA A 92 16.19 -18.21 -7.41
C ALA A 92 15.45 -19.20 -8.33
N GLY A 93 14.47 -18.73 -9.13
CA GLY A 93 13.65 -19.58 -10.00
C GLY A 93 12.73 -20.54 -9.25
N LYS A 94 12.46 -20.26 -7.96
CA LYS A 94 11.63 -21.12 -7.11
C LYS A 94 10.14 -20.84 -7.30
N VAL A 95 9.77 -19.58 -7.58
CA VAL A 95 8.39 -19.12 -7.74
C VAL A 95 8.31 -18.20 -8.93
N GLY A 96 7.23 -18.30 -9.71
CA GLY A 96 6.95 -17.41 -10.83
C GLY A 96 6.43 -16.05 -10.40
N PHE A 97 6.56 -15.05 -11.28
CA PHE A 97 6.12 -13.68 -11.04
C PHE A 97 4.63 -13.60 -10.66
N GLU A 98 3.75 -14.25 -11.42
CA GLU A 98 2.30 -14.18 -11.22
C GLU A 98 1.90 -14.71 -9.83
N ILE A 99 2.59 -15.74 -9.34
CA ILE A 99 2.31 -16.30 -8.01
C ILE A 99 2.74 -15.32 -6.92
N VAL A 100 3.91 -14.72 -7.04
CA VAL A 100 4.39 -13.73 -6.06
C VAL A 100 3.49 -12.50 -6.07
N GLU A 101 3.11 -12.00 -7.25
CA GLU A 101 2.17 -10.87 -7.40
C GLU A 101 0.82 -11.16 -6.73
N MET A 102 0.24 -12.33 -6.98
CA MET A 102 -1.03 -12.76 -6.37
C MET A 102 -0.91 -12.83 -4.84
N MET A 103 0.19 -13.35 -4.31
CA MET A 103 0.40 -13.45 -2.87
C MET A 103 0.65 -12.10 -2.21
N VAL A 104 1.37 -11.20 -2.87
CA VAL A 104 1.55 -9.81 -2.39
C VAL A 104 0.21 -9.08 -2.39
N HIS A 105 -0.61 -9.26 -3.44
CA HIS A 105 -1.97 -8.71 -3.50
C HIS A 105 -2.83 -9.20 -2.31
N GLU A 106 -2.83 -10.51 -2.05
CA GLU A 106 -3.56 -11.08 -0.92
C GLU A 106 -3.04 -10.54 0.43
N GLN A 107 -1.74 -10.41 0.58
CA GLN A 107 -1.11 -9.85 1.79
C GLN A 107 -1.54 -8.39 2.02
N VAL A 108 -1.55 -7.57 0.97
CA VAL A 108 -2.03 -6.18 1.04
C VAL A 108 -3.52 -6.14 1.37
N ARG A 109 -4.34 -6.98 0.72
CA ARG A 109 -5.78 -7.08 0.99
C ARG A 109 -6.08 -7.41 2.45
N GLN A 110 -5.36 -8.39 3.02
CA GLN A 110 -5.48 -8.76 4.44
C GLN A 110 -5.08 -7.61 5.35
N ALA A 111 -3.97 -6.92 5.07
CA ALA A 111 -3.52 -5.79 5.86
C ALA A 111 -4.55 -4.64 5.85
N VAL A 112 -5.07 -4.25 4.68
CA VAL A 112 -6.12 -3.23 4.56
C VAL A 112 -7.38 -3.63 5.33
N SER A 113 -7.79 -4.90 5.25
CA SER A 113 -8.91 -5.42 6.02
C SER A 113 -8.70 -5.27 7.54
N VAL A 114 -7.49 -5.58 8.03
CA VAL A 114 -7.13 -5.39 9.44
C VAL A 114 -7.18 -3.91 9.82
N PHE A 115 -6.57 -3.03 9.03
CA PHE A 115 -6.56 -1.58 9.32
C PHE A 115 -7.97 -0.98 9.32
N SER A 116 -8.87 -1.48 8.47
CA SER A 116 -10.28 -1.05 8.43
C SER A 116 -11.06 -1.38 9.70
N THR A 117 -10.57 -2.33 10.51
CA THR A 117 -11.20 -2.67 11.81
C THR A 117 -10.71 -1.79 12.96
N TRP A 118 -9.68 -0.99 12.76
CA TRP A 118 -9.11 -0.14 13.81
C TRP A 118 -9.96 1.12 14.01
N ASN A 119 -10.39 1.36 15.24
CA ASN A 119 -11.33 2.46 15.55
C ASN A 119 -10.67 3.85 15.52
N GLU A 120 -9.44 3.91 16.03
CA GLU A 120 -8.64 5.13 16.03
C GLU A 120 -7.27 4.83 15.47
N ILE A 121 -6.94 5.46 14.36
CA ILE A 121 -5.64 5.33 13.72
C ILE A 121 -4.89 6.65 13.85
N CYS A 122 -3.72 6.61 14.44
CA CYS A 122 -2.69 7.62 14.24
C CYS A 122 -1.87 7.20 13.03
N PHE A 123 -1.66 8.08 12.08
CA PHE A 123 -0.85 7.76 10.90
C PHE A 123 0.23 8.80 10.68
N SER A 124 1.35 8.32 10.17
CA SER A 124 2.49 9.13 9.74
C SER A 124 2.97 8.65 8.40
N PHE A 125 3.14 9.57 7.44
CA PHE A 125 3.77 9.25 6.17
C PHE A 125 5.14 9.89 6.10
N VAL A 126 6.15 9.05 5.92
CA VAL A 126 7.55 9.43 5.81
C VAL A 126 8.00 9.24 4.37
N ASP A 127 8.39 10.34 3.71
CA ASP A 127 8.99 10.26 2.38
C ASP A 127 10.34 9.54 2.48
N LYS A 128 10.53 8.52 1.66
CA LYS A 128 11.75 7.71 1.59
C LYS A 128 12.14 7.52 0.14
N ASP A 129 13.43 7.47 -0.13
CA ASP A 129 13.93 7.02 -1.43
C ASP A 129 13.82 5.49 -1.49
N ILE A 130 12.75 5.00 -2.11
CA ILE A 130 12.45 3.58 -2.25
C ILE A 130 12.69 3.19 -3.69
N GLN A 131 13.62 2.26 -3.90
CA GLN A 131 13.87 1.65 -5.20
C GLN A 131 13.24 0.25 -5.20
N PRO A 132 12.20 0.00 -6.04
CA PRO A 132 11.60 -1.32 -6.14
C PRO A 132 12.62 -2.38 -6.59
N PHE A 133 12.61 -3.54 -5.95
CA PHE A 133 13.48 -4.65 -6.31
C PHE A 133 12.96 -5.47 -7.51
N ASP A 134 11.69 -5.31 -7.82
CA ASP A 134 10.97 -5.98 -8.91
C ASP A 134 9.90 -5.06 -9.48
N THR A 135 9.07 -5.56 -10.38
CA THR A 135 7.98 -4.82 -11.01
C THR A 135 6.63 -5.00 -10.32
N ILE A 136 6.58 -5.69 -9.18
CA ILE A 136 5.34 -5.88 -8.42
C ILE A 136 5.02 -4.58 -7.69
N HIS A 137 3.94 -3.94 -8.11
CA HIS A 137 3.36 -2.78 -7.47
C HIS A 137 1.87 -2.69 -7.79
N LEU A 138 1.07 -2.56 -6.76
CA LEU A 138 -0.38 -2.68 -6.82
C LEU A 138 -1.04 -1.30 -6.79
N THR A 139 -2.14 -1.14 -7.52
CA THR A 139 -2.86 0.13 -7.51
C THR A 139 -3.74 0.25 -6.28
N VAL A 140 -3.83 1.43 -5.68
CA VAL A 140 -4.67 1.65 -4.50
C VAL A 140 -6.17 1.34 -4.75
N HIS A 141 -6.63 1.48 -6.00
CA HIS A 141 -8.02 1.22 -6.37
C HIS A 141 -8.46 -0.22 -6.14
N GLU A 142 -7.53 -1.16 -6.16
CA GLU A 142 -7.81 -2.59 -5.96
C GLU A 142 -8.20 -2.90 -4.51
N PHE A 143 -7.89 -1.99 -3.58
CA PHE A 143 -8.08 -2.15 -2.14
C PHE A 143 -9.07 -1.17 -1.53
N VAL A 144 -9.73 -0.36 -2.34
CA VAL A 144 -10.71 0.65 -1.92
C VAL A 144 -12.09 0.21 -2.35
N ASN A 145 -13.06 0.35 -1.44
CA ASN A 145 -14.46 0.07 -1.75
C ASN A 145 -14.93 0.97 -2.89
N PRO A 146 -15.61 0.45 -3.93
CA PRO A 146 -16.14 1.23 -5.05
C PRO A 146 -17.01 2.43 -4.64
N GLU A 147 -17.77 2.32 -3.56
CA GLU A 147 -18.59 3.42 -3.03
C GLU A 147 -17.73 4.55 -2.44
N THR A 148 -16.67 4.18 -1.71
CA THR A 148 -15.71 5.15 -1.18
C THR A 148 -14.99 5.86 -2.32
N LEU A 149 -14.56 5.13 -3.34
CA LEU A 149 -13.93 5.70 -4.54
C LEU A 149 -14.88 6.68 -5.25
N LYS A 150 -16.15 6.30 -5.45
CA LYS A 150 -17.16 7.14 -6.07
C LYS A 150 -17.39 8.43 -5.26
N SER A 151 -17.55 8.30 -3.94
CA SER A 151 -17.74 9.45 -3.05
C SER A 151 -16.54 10.41 -3.08
N ALA A 152 -15.32 9.89 -3.13
CA ALA A 152 -14.10 10.69 -3.25
C ALA A 152 -14.04 11.45 -4.59
N LEU A 153 -14.37 10.78 -5.70
CA LEU A 153 -14.43 11.39 -7.03
C LEU A 153 -15.50 12.48 -7.13
N ASP A 154 -16.69 12.25 -6.57
CA ASP A 154 -17.78 13.24 -6.52
C ASP A 154 -17.38 14.48 -5.71
N SER A 155 -16.65 14.27 -4.62
CA SER A 155 -16.14 15.37 -3.78
C SER A 155 -15.10 16.20 -4.51
N LEU A 156 -14.16 15.55 -5.19
CA LEU A 156 -13.14 16.22 -6.03
C LEU A 156 -13.78 17.01 -7.17
N SER A 157 -14.77 16.44 -7.85
CA SER A 157 -15.50 17.10 -8.94
C SER A 157 -16.19 18.39 -8.46
N ARG A 158 -16.83 18.38 -7.30
CA ARG A 158 -17.45 19.57 -6.69
C ARG A 158 -16.42 20.65 -6.36
N MET A 159 -15.25 20.26 -5.82
CA MET A 159 -14.17 21.21 -5.49
C MET A 159 -13.61 21.89 -6.75
N ILE A 160 -13.50 21.18 -7.87
CA ILE A 160 -13.04 21.73 -9.15
C ILE A 160 -14.07 22.73 -9.71
N THR A 161 -15.36 22.39 -9.65
CA THR A 161 -16.43 23.25 -10.14
C THR A 161 -16.49 24.58 -9.37
N VAL A 162 -16.37 24.54 -8.03
CA VAL A 162 -16.36 25.76 -7.21
C VAL A 162 -15.16 26.67 -7.53
N LYS A 163 -13.98 26.09 -7.83
CA LYS A 163 -12.81 26.88 -8.22
C LYS A 163 -12.97 27.55 -9.59
N SER A 164 -13.68 26.93 -10.53
CA SER A 164 -13.89 27.50 -11.86
C SER A 164 -14.90 28.68 -11.85
N GLU A 165 -15.85 28.68 -10.92
CA GLU A 165 -16.82 29.77 -10.75
C GLU A 165 -16.24 31.00 -10.01
N GLN A 166 -15.15 30.85 -9.27
CA GLN A 166 -14.48 31.93 -8.53
C GLN A 166 -13.33 32.60 -9.29
N ALA A 167 -13.08 32.25 -10.53
CA ALA A 167 -12.08 32.94 -11.35
C ALA A 167 -12.61 34.36 -11.65
N PRO A 168 -11.89 35.46 -11.26
CA PRO A 168 -12.36 36.81 -11.50
C PRO A 168 -12.38 37.07 -13.01
N ALA A 169 -13.52 37.57 -13.49
CA ALA A 169 -13.63 38.11 -14.84
C ALA A 169 -12.57 39.19 -15.05
N GLN A 170 -11.70 39.01 -16.02
CA GLN A 170 -10.75 40.04 -16.39
C GLN A 170 -11.51 41.28 -16.88
N PRO A 171 -11.21 42.48 -16.40
CA PRO A 171 -11.83 43.70 -16.91
C PRO A 171 -11.35 43.92 -18.35
N SER A 172 -12.32 44.00 -19.25
CA SER A 172 -12.08 44.42 -20.64
C SER A 172 -11.44 45.79 -20.65
N GLN A 173 -10.21 45.91 -21.10
CA GLN A 173 -9.60 47.19 -21.43
C GLN A 173 -10.23 47.71 -22.72
N GLN A 174 -10.90 48.83 -22.60
CA GLN A 174 -11.20 49.71 -23.70
C GLN A 174 -10.05 50.65 -23.98
#